data_ef2b23c77a578d69e2ea6bdc3e9e85fe
#
_entry.id   ef2b23c77a578d69e2ea6bdc3e9e85fe
#
_cell.length_a   1.000
_cell.length_b   1.000
_cell.length_c   1.000
_cell.angle_alpha   90.00
_cell.angle_beta   90.00
_cell.angle_gamma   90.00
#
_symmetry.space_group_name_H-M   'P 1'
#
loop_
_entity.id
_entity.type
_entity.pdbx_description
1 polymer ?
#
loop_
_entity_poly.entity_id
_entity_poly.type
_entity_poly.pdbx_seq_one_letter_code
_entity_poly.pdbx_strand_id
1 'polypeptide(L)'
;MGALKDAESSKPRLWGWYAELRPEQITLIREHSDIAFVPWGALEWHCQHAPIGLDSVKAEGICQAIAQRLGGVVLPAIPMGVNTIKPFKGFPHSIDFSGELVAEVAAAFCSQLADEGFRIVVLLSGHYPPEHVAALEAGVCKAWEAYPDIDFVVWTDNGLMGEAYKGDHAGVTETSFQLLFDSSSVDLTSLPDRALTLDGDGVMGDDPRDASEERGRRQL
;
A
#
# COMPACT_ATOMS: atom_id res chain seq x y z
N MET A 1 -25.60 -25.52 -19.03
CA MET A 1 -26.18 -24.87 -17.84
C MET A 1 -25.75 -25.69 -16.65
N GLY A 2 -24.70 -25.31 -15.97
CA GLY A 2 -24.19 -25.90 -14.75
C GLY A 2 -23.84 -24.75 -13.82
N ALA A 3 -24.63 -24.55 -12.77
CA ALA A 3 -24.37 -23.59 -11.74
C ALA A 3 -23.05 -23.97 -11.03
N LEU A 4 -22.09 -23.10 -11.06
CA LEU A 4 -20.91 -23.17 -10.19
C LEU A 4 -21.41 -23.09 -8.75
N LYS A 5 -21.19 -24.15 -8.01
CA LYS A 5 -21.45 -24.20 -6.57
C LYS A 5 -20.30 -23.48 -5.87
N ASP A 6 -20.47 -22.19 -5.65
CA ASP A 6 -19.68 -21.42 -4.72
C ASP A 6 -20.13 -21.72 -3.29
N ALA A 7 -19.54 -22.73 -2.71
CA ALA A 7 -19.64 -23.04 -1.28
C ALA A 7 -18.31 -23.63 -0.81
N GLU A 8 -17.22 -22.91 -1.00
CA GLU A 8 -15.96 -23.25 -0.35
C GLU A 8 -15.75 -22.40 0.89
N SER A 9 -15.95 -23.12 2.01
CA SER A 9 -15.28 -23.00 3.28
C SER A 9 -15.15 -21.60 3.88
N SER A 10 -16.09 -21.23 4.71
CA SER A 10 -16.06 -20.11 5.67
C SER A 10 -15.08 -20.32 6.85
N LYS A 11 -13.99 -21.07 6.68
CA LYS A 11 -12.95 -21.10 7.70
C LYS A 11 -12.11 -19.85 7.55
N PRO A 12 -11.90 -19.06 8.62
CA PRO A 12 -11.02 -17.91 8.57
C PRO A 12 -9.63 -18.37 8.09
N ARG A 13 -9.08 -17.66 7.11
CA ARG A 13 -7.74 -17.92 6.61
C ARG A 13 -6.73 -17.52 7.70
N LEU A 14 -5.66 -18.28 7.86
CA LEU A 14 -4.59 -17.91 8.78
C LEU A 14 -3.79 -16.74 8.20
N TRP A 15 -3.71 -15.66 8.94
CA TRP A 15 -2.92 -14.49 8.59
C TRP A 15 -2.38 -13.81 9.86
N GLY A 16 -1.42 -12.90 9.71
CA GLY A 16 -0.95 -12.09 10.83
C GLY A 16 0.08 -11.04 10.44
N TRP A 17 0.31 -10.09 11.35
CA TRP A 17 1.38 -9.10 11.23
C TRP A 17 2.73 -9.76 11.50
N TYR A 18 3.61 -9.80 10.49
CA TYR A 18 4.87 -10.52 10.55
C TYR A 18 5.73 -10.15 11.77
N ALA A 19 5.79 -8.85 12.09
CA ALA A 19 6.57 -8.35 13.22
C ALA A 19 6.01 -8.72 14.61
N GLU A 20 4.75 -9.16 14.68
CA GLU A 20 4.07 -9.54 15.93
C GLU A 20 4.02 -11.06 16.12
N LEU A 21 4.35 -11.82 15.07
CA LEU A 21 4.30 -13.28 15.08
C LEU A 21 5.60 -13.88 15.65
N ARG A 22 5.46 -14.98 16.36
CA ARG A 22 6.59 -15.85 16.70
C ARG A 22 6.93 -16.78 15.54
N PRO A 23 8.18 -17.31 15.46
CA PRO A 23 8.63 -18.15 14.33
C PRO A 23 7.71 -19.33 14.00
N GLU A 24 7.18 -20.04 15.02
CA GLU A 24 6.25 -21.15 14.79
C GLU A 24 4.92 -20.72 14.15
N GLN A 25 4.44 -19.51 14.49
CA GLN A 25 3.22 -18.98 13.92
C GLN A 25 3.41 -18.56 12.44
N ILE A 26 4.58 -18.01 12.12
CA ILE A 26 4.95 -17.69 10.73
C ILE A 26 5.00 -18.98 9.91
N THR A 27 5.66 -20.03 10.42
CA THR A 27 5.72 -21.34 9.77
C THR A 27 4.34 -21.91 9.52
N LEU A 28 3.47 -21.88 10.53
CA LEU A 28 2.10 -22.39 10.41
C LEU A 28 1.28 -21.62 9.37
N ILE A 29 1.37 -20.28 9.34
CA ILE A 29 0.67 -19.46 8.35
C ILE A 29 1.18 -19.79 6.95
N ARG A 30 2.51 -19.84 6.75
CA ARG A 30 3.14 -20.12 5.46
C ARG A 30 2.76 -21.50 4.92
N GLU A 31 2.64 -22.52 5.75
CA GLU A 31 2.18 -23.87 5.35
C GLU A 31 0.73 -23.88 4.83
N HIS A 32 -0.08 -22.92 5.23
CA HIS A 32 -1.48 -22.79 4.80
C HIS A 32 -1.67 -21.75 3.67
N SER A 33 -0.85 -20.72 3.67
CA SER A 33 -0.86 -19.64 2.69
C SER A 33 0.53 -19.02 2.62
N ASP A 34 1.27 -19.34 1.59
CA ASP A 34 2.67 -18.96 1.36
C ASP A 34 2.82 -17.57 0.73
N ILE A 35 1.91 -16.65 1.10
CA ILE A 35 1.84 -15.28 0.63
C ILE A 35 2.46 -14.34 1.67
N ALA A 36 3.37 -13.47 1.23
CA ALA A 36 3.89 -12.34 2.01
C ALA A 36 3.49 -11.02 1.35
N PHE A 37 2.81 -10.17 2.10
CA PHE A 37 2.48 -8.81 1.68
C PHE A 37 3.49 -7.83 2.26
N VAL A 38 4.07 -7.01 1.40
CA VAL A 38 5.02 -5.95 1.73
C VAL A 38 4.37 -4.61 1.43
N PRO A 39 3.68 -3.99 2.40
CA PRO A 39 3.12 -2.66 2.22
C PRO A 39 4.24 -1.66 1.95
N TRP A 40 4.05 -0.79 0.96
CA TRP A 40 5.01 0.25 0.62
C TRP A 40 4.31 1.60 0.56
N GLY A 41 4.89 2.60 1.17
CA GLY A 41 4.34 3.96 1.18
C GLY A 41 5.43 5.00 1.01
N ALA A 42 5.06 6.24 1.31
CA ALA A 42 5.98 7.35 1.40
C ALA A 42 5.78 8.11 2.71
N LEU A 43 6.76 8.91 3.10
CA LEU A 43 6.59 10.01 4.04
C LEU A 43 6.41 11.27 3.23
N GLU A 44 5.17 11.67 3.00
CA GLU A 44 4.82 12.69 2.02
C GLU A 44 3.77 13.66 2.56
N TRP A 45 3.84 14.90 2.12
CA TRP A 45 2.84 15.91 2.42
C TRP A 45 1.49 15.59 1.77
N HIS A 46 0.45 15.48 2.60
CA HIS A 46 -0.94 15.27 2.20
C HIS A 46 -1.84 16.42 2.69
N CYS A 47 -1.48 17.66 2.34
CA CYS A 47 -2.13 18.87 2.82
C CYS A 47 -2.06 18.99 4.37
N GLN A 48 -2.87 19.89 4.96
CA GLN A 48 -2.88 20.11 6.42
C GLN A 48 -3.77 19.11 7.17
N HIS A 49 -4.65 18.40 6.48
CA HIS A 49 -5.70 17.59 7.09
C HIS A 49 -5.32 16.12 7.30
N ALA A 50 -4.28 15.64 6.64
CA ALA A 50 -3.92 14.23 6.66
C ALA A 50 -2.46 14.02 7.11
N PRO A 51 -2.12 12.84 7.67
CA PRO A 51 -0.78 12.59 8.19
C PRO A 51 0.23 12.35 7.07
N ILE A 52 1.51 12.65 7.35
CA ILE A 52 2.65 12.43 6.44
C ILE A 52 2.80 10.95 6.03
N GLY A 53 2.35 10.03 6.86
CA GLY A 53 2.43 8.57 6.62
C GLY A 53 1.22 7.96 5.95
N LEU A 54 0.31 8.75 5.38
CA LEU A 54 -0.96 8.29 4.80
C LEU A 54 -0.77 7.11 3.85
N ASP A 55 0.18 7.19 2.93
CA ASP A 55 0.46 6.12 1.96
C ASP A 55 0.79 4.79 2.61
N SER A 56 1.55 4.82 3.71
CA SER A 56 1.91 3.62 4.47
C SER A 56 0.68 3.03 5.17
N VAL A 57 -0.13 3.85 5.84
CA VAL A 57 -1.36 3.42 6.51
C VAL A 57 -2.34 2.82 5.52
N LYS A 58 -2.51 3.45 4.36
CA LYS A 58 -3.34 2.96 3.27
C LYS A 58 -2.86 1.60 2.76
N ALA A 59 -1.58 1.46 2.45
CA ALA A 59 -0.99 0.21 1.98
C ALA A 59 -1.13 -0.92 3.00
N GLU A 60 -0.84 -0.66 4.29
CA GLU A 60 -1.02 -1.63 5.37
C GLU A 60 -2.48 -2.09 5.51
N GLY A 61 -3.41 -1.15 5.52
CA GLY A 61 -4.84 -1.45 5.66
C GLY A 61 -5.37 -2.30 4.50
N ILE A 62 -4.96 -2.01 3.26
CA ILE A 62 -5.32 -2.80 2.09
C ILE A 62 -4.69 -4.20 2.15
N CYS A 63 -3.39 -4.31 2.46
CA CYS A 63 -2.72 -5.60 2.64
C CYS A 63 -3.40 -6.45 3.71
N GLN A 64 -3.76 -5.85 4.85
CA GLN A 64 -4.50 -6.51 5.92
C GLN A 64 -5.84 -7.07 5.41
N ALA A 65 -6.61 -6.27 4.70
CA ALA A 65 -7.92 -6.69 4.19
C ALA A 65 -7.80 -7.86 3.19
N ILE A 66 -6.76 -7.85 2.36
CA ILE A 66 -6.46 -8.95 1.43
C ILE A 66 -6.01 -10.20 2.21
N ALA A 67 -5.09 -10.06 3.18
CA ALA A 67 -4.59 -11.17 3.99
C ALA A 67 -5.70 -11.84 4.80
N GLN A 68 -6.67 -11.10 5.32
CA GLN A 68 -7.85 -11.65 6.00
C GLN A 68 -8.68 -12.57 5.11
N ARG A 69 -8.65 -12.36 3.80
CA ARG A 69 -9.40 -13.15 2.81
C ARG A 69 -8.60 -14.32 2.23
N LEU A 70 -7.32 -14.09 1.97
CA LEU A 70 -6.46 -15.05 1.28
C LEU A 70 -5.54 -15.84 2.23
N GLY A 71 -5.29 -15.33 3.42
CA GLY A 71 -4.24 -15.80 4.32
C GLY A 71 -2.91 -15.11 4.02
N GLY A 72 -1.84 -15.54 4.72
CA GLY A 72 -0.50 -15.01 4.55
C GLY A 72 -0.05 -14.05 5.64
N VAL A 73 1.10 -13.46 5.47
CA VAL A 73 1.68 -12.52 6.44
C VAL A 73 1.72 -11.11 5.87
N VAL A 74 1.59 -10.11 6.73
CA VAL A 74 1.72 -8.69 6.37
C VAL A 74 2.92 -8.12 7.10
N LEU A 75 3.90 -7.62 6.37
CA LEU A 75 5.08 -6.96 6.91
C LEU A 75 4.73 -5.54 7.38
N PRO A 76 5.54 -4.93 8.25
CA PRO A 76 5.46 -3.49 8.51
C PRO A 76 5.69 -2.68 7.23
N ALA A 77 4.99 -1.56 7.07
CA ALA A 77 5.15 -0.72 5.89
C ALA A 77 6.58 -0.17 5.76
N ILE A 78 7.05 -0.06 4.51
CA ILE A 78 8.32 0.54 4.14
C ILE A 78 8.05 1.97 3.64
N PRO A 79 8.37 3.02 4.42
CA PRO A 79 7.99 4.39 4.09
C PRO A 79 9.05 5.08 3.21
N MET A 80 9.35 4.51 2.03
CA MET A 80 10.41 4.99 1.12
C MET A 80 9.81 5.37 -0.23
N GLY A 81 9.43 6.65 -0.40
CA GLY A 81 8.87 7.18 -1.63
C GLY A 81 9.95 7.71 -2.60
N VAL A 82 9.72 7.53 -3.89
CA VAL A 82 10.49 8.16 -4.98
C VAL A 82 9.59 9.15 -5.67
N ASN A 83 10.09 10.34 -5.97
CA ASN A 83 9.36 11.41 -6.64
C ASN A 83 8.11 11.84 -5.86
N THR A 84 8.30 12.05 -4.54
CA THR A 84 7.26 12.61 -3.67
C THR A 84 6.87 14.03 -4.12
N ILE A 85 5.81 14.58 -3.54
CA ILE A 85 5.36 15.94 -3.86
C ILE A 85 6.44 17.01 -3.59
N LYS A 86 7.47 16.71 -2.79
CA LYS A 86 8.54 17.64 -2.48
C LYS A 86 9.40 18.00 -3.70
N PRO A 87 9.99 17.08 -4.48
CA PRO A 87 10.68 17.43 -5.71
C PRO A 87 9.73 17.98 -6.78
N PHE A 88 8.48 17.53 -6.78
CA PHE A 88 7.49 17.92 -7.77
C PHE A 88 6.92 19.33 -7.54
N LYS A 89 6.60 19.70 -6.29
CA LYS A 89 5.92 20.96 -5.94
C LYS A 89 6.58 21.73 -4.79
N GLY A 90 7.62 21.19 -4.16
CA GLY A 90 8.36 21.86 -3.10
C GLY A 90 7.71 21.81 -1.72
N PHE A 91 6.67 20.98 -1.49
CA PHE A 91 6.04 20.86 -0.18
C PHE A 91 7.00 20.27 0.87
N PRO A 92 7.01 20.85 2.09
CA PRO A 92 7.91 20.42 3.15
C PRO A 92 7.51 19.07 3.76
N HIS A 93 8.32 18.59 4.70
CA HIS A 93 8.10 17.39 5.52
C HIS A 93 8.03 16.06 4.73
N SER A 94 8.16 16.08 3.41
CA SER A 94 8.32 14.89 2.60
C SER A 94 9.77 14.42 2.58
N ILE A 95 9.98 13.10 2.60
CA ILE A 95 11.30 12.46 2.53
C ILE A 95 11.38 11.66 1.25
N ASP A 96 12.25 12.08 0.35
CA ASP A 96 12.40 11.50 -0.98
C ASP A 96 13.65 10.61 -1.04
N PHE A 97 13.54 9.46 -1.69
CA PHE A 97 14.63 8.51 -1.86
C PHE A 97 14.98 8.35 -3.34
N SER A 98 16.20 7.92 -3.62
CA SER A 98 16.57 7.57 -5.01
C SER A 98 15.91 6.26 -5.44
N GLY A 99 15.53 6.17 -6.73
CA GLY A 99 14.95 4.94 -7.28
C GLY A 99 15.90 3.74 -7.15
N GLU A 100 17.22 3.95 -7.26
CA GLU A 100 18.22 2.90 -7.05
C GLU A 100 18.14 2.30 -5.64
N LEU A 101 18.08 3.16 -4.61
CA LEU A 101 18.00 2.70 -3.22
C LEU A 101 16.69 1.94 -2.97
N VAL A 102 15.57 2.44 -3.48
CA VAL A 102 14.26 1.77 -3.36
C VAL A 102 14.29 0.41 -4.06
N ALA A 103 14.87 0.32 -5.26
CA ALA A 103 15.01 -0.95 -5.97
C ALA A 103 15.89 -1.97 -5.22
N GLU A 104 17.01 -1.52 -4.61
CA GLU A 104 17.86 -2.41 -3.80
C GLU A 104 17.13 -2.94 -2.55
N VAL A 105 16.38 -2.07 -1.86
CA VAL A 105 15.60 -2.48 -0.69
C VAL A 105 14.48 -3.43 -1.09
N ALA A 106 13.77 -3.17 -2.18
CA ALA A 106 12.72 -4.05 -2.70
C ALA A 106 13.29 -5.43 -3.08
N ALA A 107 14.43 -5.47 -3.79
CA ALA A 107 15.11 -6.72 -4.14
C ALA A 107 15.51 -7.51 -2.88
N ALA A 108 16.02 -6.84 -1.86
CA ALA A 108 16.43 -7.48 -0.61
C ALA A 108 15.22 -8.11 0.12
N PHE A 109 14.11 -7.39 0.27
CA PHE A 109 12.89 -7.96 0.88
C PHE A 109 12.35 -9.14 0.09
N CYS A 110 12.25 -9.03 -1.23
CA CYS A 110 11.78 -10.10 -2.10
C CYS A 110 12.66 -11.36 -1.95
N SER A 111 13.98 -11.20 -2.05
CA SER A 111 14.92 -12.32 -1.97
C SER A 111 14.90 -13.00 -0.60
N GLN A 112 14.86 -12.22 0.49
CA GLN A 112 14.84 -12.77 1.84
C GLN A 112 13.52 -13.50 2.13
N LEU A 113 12.37 -12.98 1.64
CA LEU A 113 11.10 -13.68 1.79
C LEU A 113 11.04 -14.97 0.97
N ALA A 114 11.66 -15.00 -0.22
CA ALA A 114 11.82 -16.22 -1.01
C ALA A 114 12.69 -17.26 -0.28
N ASP A 115 13.80 -16.84 0.34
CA ASP A 115 14.65 -17.69 1.18
C ASP A 115 13.89 -18.27 2.38
N GLU A 116 12.99 -17.50 2.97
CA GLU A 116 12.11 -17.95 4.06
C GLU A 116 11.00 -18.90 3.57
N GLY A 117 10.88 -19.14 2.26
CA GLY A 117 9.97 -20.10 1.65
C GLY A 117 8.60 -19.57 1.31
N PHE A 118 8.40 -18.26 1.24
CA PHE A 118 7.20 -17.68 0.64
C PHE A 118 7.26 -17.85 -0.88
N ARG A 119 6.13 -18.23 -1.48
CA ARG A 119 6.03 -18.50 -2.93
C ARG A 119 5.39 -17.33 -3.69
N ILE A 120 4.68 -16.47 -3.00
CA ILE A 120 4.07 -15.27 -3.55
C ILE A 120 4.46 -14.09 -2.66
N VAL A 121 5.14 -13.10 -3.22
CA VAL A 121 5.53 -11.87 -2.54
C VAL A 121 4.90 -10.69 -3.25
N VAL A 122 4.04 -9.97 -2.54
CA VAL A 122 3.29 -8.84 -3.09
C VAL A 122 3.79 -7.55 -2.48
N LEU A 123 4.42 -6.69 -3.28
CA LEU A 123 4.72 -5.31 -2.93
C LEU A 123 3.50 -4.47 -3.28
N LEU A 124 2.77 -3.98 -2.28
CA LEU A 124 1.59 -3.14 -2.48
C LEU A 124 1.93 -1.70 -2.10
N SER A 125 1.96 -0.82 -3.11
CA SER A 125 2.28 0.58 -2.90
C SER A 125 1.04 1.47 -2.77
N GLY A 126 0.99 2.24 -1.70
CA GLY A 126 0.07 3.37 -1.52
C GLY A 126 0.58 4.66 -2.16
N HIS A 127 1.83 4.68 -2.63
CA HIS A 127 2.48 5.77 -3.34
C HIS A 127 2.79 5.32 -4.77
N TYR A 128 2.34 6.05 -5.80
CA TYR A 128 2.35 5.50 -7.17
C TYR A 128 2.79 6.46 -8.30
N PRO A 129 3.70 7.43 -8.09
CA PRO A 129 4.35 8.08 -9.22
C PRO A 129 5.04 7.04 -10.10
N PRO A 130 5.08 7.24 -11.43
CA PRO A 130 5.66 6.26 -12.36
C PRO A 130 7.10 5.86 -12.02
N GLU A 131 7.92 6.79 -11.55
CA GLU A 131 9.31 6.56 -11.17
C GLU A 131 9.41 5.67 -9.92
N HIS A 132 8.46 5.79 -9.00
CA HIS A 132 8.39 4.94 -7.81
C HIS A 132 8.01 3.51 -8.16
N VAL A 133 6.97 3.34 -8.97
CA VAL A 133 6.54 2.02 -9.45
C VAL A 133 7.66 1.33 -10.23
N ALA A 134 8.33 2.06 -11.15
CA ALA A 134 9.48 1.55 -11.89
C ALA A 134 10.63 1.10 -10.98
N ALA A 135 10.88 1.80 -9.86
CA ALA A 135 11.89 1.41 -8.89
C ALA A 135 11.53 0.09 -8.18
N LEU A 136 10.27 -0.09 -7.77
CA LEU A 136 9.79 -1.35 -7.19
C LEU A 136 9.88 -2.51 -8.19
N GLU A 137 9.45 -2.29 -9.43
CA GLU A 137 9.54 -3.28 -10.51
C GLU A 137 11.00 -3.68 -10.81
N ALA A 138 11.93 -2.71 -10.82
CA ALA A 138 13.36 -3.00 -10.97
C ALA A 138 13.89 -3.87 -9.83
N GLY A 139 13.46 -3.64 -8.60
CA GLY A 139 13.81 -4.47 -7.45
C GLY A 139 13.26 -5.89 -7.58
N VAL A 140 12.01 -6.04 -7.98
CA VAL A 140 11.37 -7.34 -8.25
C VAL A 140 12.11 -8.09 -9.36
N CYS A 141 12.48 -7.43 -10.47
CA CYS A 141 13.25 -8.06 -11.55
C CYS A 141 14.59 -8.62 -11.05
N LYS A 142 15.30 -7.89 -10.19
CA LYS A 142 16.56 -8.38 -9.58
C LYS A 142 16.34 -9.62 -8.71
N ALA A 143 15.29 -9.64 -7.90
CA ALA A 143 14.95 -10.80 -7.07
C ALA A 143 14.58 -12.01 -7.94
N TRP A 144 13.82 -11.79 -9.00
CA TRP A 144 13.36 -12.86 -9.90
C TRP A 144 14.51 -13.55 -10.65
N GLU A 145 15.61 -12.84 -10.95
CA GLU A 145 16.82 -13.46 -11.53
C GLU A 145 17.40 -14.56 -10.62
N ALA A 146 17.32 -14.38 -9.30
CA ALA A 146 17.82 -15.35 -8.32
C ALA A 146 16.77 -16.41 -7.93
N TYR A 147 15.48 -16.07 -8.00
CA TYR A 147 14.35 -16.90 -7.56
C TYR A 147 13.27 -16.99 -8.65
N PRO A 148 13.55 -17.61 -9.81
CA PRO A 148 12.65 -17.62 -10.98
C PRO A 148 11.34 -18.40 -10.76
N ASP A 149 11.28 -19.25 -9.72
CA ASP A 149 10.10 -20.05 -9.37
C ASP A 149 9.18 -19.35 -8.34
N ILE A 150 9.48 -18.11 -7.95
CA ILE A 150 8.71 -17.32 -7.02
C ILE A 150 7.91 -16.24 -7.76
N ASP A 151 6.64 -16.08 -7.40
CA ASP A 151 5.81 -15.02 -7.93
C ASP A 151 6.03 -13.73 -7.15
N PHE A 152 6.72 -12.78 -7.77
CA PHE A 152 6.86 -11.42 -7.26
C PHE A 152 5.91 -10.49 -7.99
N VAL A 153 5.13 -9.72 -7.25
CA VAL A 153 4.09 -8.85 -7.80
C VAL A 153 4.23 -7.44 -7.24
N VAL A 154 4.19 -6.44 -8.10
CA VAL A 154 4.05 -5.03 -7.72
C VAL A 154 2.62 -4.61 -8.00
N TRP A 155 1.90 -4.22 -6.95
CA TRP A 155 0.58 -3.63 -7.04
C TRP A 155 0.59 -2.21 -6.52
N THR A 156 -0.26 -1.39 -7.11
CA THR A 156 -0.63 -0.08 -6.57
C THR A 156 -2.11 -0.12 -6.18
N ASP A 157 -2.49 0.65 -5.17
CA ASP A 157 -3.89 0.71 -4.74
C ASP A 157 -4.84 1.12 -5.88
N ASN A 158 -4.46 2.11 -6.67
CA ASN A 158 -5.22 2.52 -7.85
C ASN A 158 -5.28 1.43 -8.93
N GLY A 159 -4.22 0.64 -9.10
CA GLY A 159 -4.20 -0.49 -10.04
C GLY A 159 -5.15 -1.63 -9.63
N LEU A 160 -5.27 -1.88 -8.31
CA LEU A 160 -6.17 -2.92 -7.79
C LEU A 160 -7.65 -2.57 -7.94
N MET A 161 -8.01 -1.29 -7.86
CA MET A 161 -9.40 -0.83 -7.88
C MET A 161 -9.97 -0.67 -9.28
N GLY A 162 -9.16 -0.86 -10.32
CA GLY A 162 -9.57 -0.81 -11.72
C GLY A 162 -9.90 0.60 -12.23
N GLU A 163 -10.47 0.67 -13.44
CA GLU A 163 -10.69 1.93 -14.19
C GLU A 163 -11.63 2.93 -13.50
N ALA A 164 -12.48 2.47 -12.58
CA ALA A 164 -13.39 3.33 -11.83
C ALA A 164 -12.67 4.22 -10.80
N TYR A 165 -11.45 3.84 -10.41
CA TYR A 165 -10.63 4.54 -9.46
C TYR A 165 -9.59 5.39 -10.19
N LYS A 166 -9.73 6.70 -10.09
CA LYS A 166 -8.82 7.61 -10.81
C LYS A 166 -7.52 7.92 -10.06
N GLY A 167 -7.41 7.48 -8.82
CA GLY A 167 -6.34 7.95 -7.94
C GLY A 167 -6.47 9.46 -7.65
N ASP A 168 -5.92 9.88 -6.52
CA ASP A 168 -5.79 11.30 -6.20
C ASP A 168 -4.52 11.50 -5.34
N HIS A 169 -4.24 12.72 -4.93
CA HIS A 169 -3.22 13.01 -3.92
C HIS A 169 -3.82 13.93 -2.89
N ALA A 170 -3.87 13.50 -1.64
CA ALA A 170 -4.53 14.21 -0.55
C ALA A 170 -6.00 14.57 -0.84
N GLY A 171 -6.61 13.92 -1.81
CA GLY A 171 -8.00 14.16 -2.23
C GLY A 171 -8.99 13.26 -1.48
N VAL A 172 -10.21 13.24 -2.00
CA VAL A 172 -11.34 12.55 -1.36
C VAL A 172 -11.09 11.05 -1.19
N THR A 173 -10.38 10.43 -2.11
CA THR A 173 -10.18 8.97 -2.12
C THR A 173 -9.16 8.54 -1.08
N GLU A 174 -7.99 9.15 -1.09
CA GLU A 174 -6.95 8.89 -0.10
C GLU A 174 -7.38 9.27 1.31
N THR A 175 -8.03 10.42 1.46
CA THR A 175 -8.59 10.84 2.76
C THR A 175 -9.66 9.86 3.26
N SER A 176 -10.46 9.26 2.36
CA SER A 176 -11.45 8.26 2.75
C SER A 176 -10.81 6.95 3.24
N PHE A 177 -9.70 6.52 2.64
CA PHE A 177 -8.93 5.39 3.17
C PHE A 177 -8.30 5.72 4.53
N GLN A 178 -7.73 6.93 4.68
CA GLN A 178 -7.18 7.32 5.98
C GLN A 178 -8.25 7.35 7.06
N LEU A 179 -9.44 7.88 6.77
CA LEU A 179 -10.58 7.84 7.69
C LEU A 179 -11.01 6.40 8.03
N LEU A 180 -10.94 5.47 7.08
CA LEU A 180 -11.28 4.07 7.30
C LEU A 180 -10.29 3.36 8.22
N PHE A 181 -8.98 3.59 8.03
CA PHE A 181 -7.94 2.86 8.73
C PHE A 181 -7.47 3.53 10.01
N ASP A 182 -7.43 4.87 10.03
CA ASP A 182 -7.09 5.68 11.21
C ASP A 182 -7.76 7.06 11.16
N SER A 183 -9.03 7.11 11.52
CA SER A 183 -9.81 8.36 11.51
C SER A 183 -9.28 9.41 12.50
N SER A 184 -8.54 9.01 13.52
CA SER A 184 -8.01 9.92 14.53
C SER A 184 -6.89 10.83 14.02
N SER A 185 -6.27 10.46 12.91
CA SER A 185 -5.18 11.21 12.29
C SER A 185 -5.62 12.23 11.23
N VAL A 186 -6.93 12.32 10.95
CA VAL A 186 -7.49 13.25 9.96
C VAL A 186 -8.20 14.42 10.64
N ASP A 187 -7.84 15.64 10.26
CA ASP A 187 -8.51 16.86 10.73
C ASP A 187 -8.97 17.73 9.55
N LEU A 188 -10.17 17.47 9.05
CA LEU A 188 -10.75 18.26 7.95
C LEU A 188 -10.99 19.73 8.31
N THR A 189 -11.03 20.09 9.61
CA THR A 189 -11.20 21.49 10.06
C THR A 189 -9.95 22.35 9.85
N SER A 190 -8.80 21.70 9.64
CA SER A 190 -7.54 22.38 9.30
C SER A 190 -7.45 22.87 7.86
N LEU A 191 -8.40 22.47 7.01
CA LEU A 191 -8.45 22.90 5.61
C LEU A 191 -8.91 24.37 5.49
N PRO A 192 -8.29 25.16 4.60
CA PRO A 192 -8.67 26.56 4.40
C PRO A 192 -10.08 26.66 3.78
N ASP A 193 -10.83 27.71 4.14
CA ASP A 193 -12.18 27.98 3.61
C ASP A 193 -12.10 28.59 2.17
N ARG A 194 -11.56 27.79 1.25
CA ARG A 194 -11.47 28.09 -0.18
C ARG A 194 -11.28 26.78 -0.97
N ALA A 195 -11.39 26.85 -2.29
CA ALA A 195 -11.02 25.73 -3.16
C ALA A 195 -9.54 25.37 -2.97
N LEU A 196 -9.25 24.09 -2.90
CA LEU A 196 -7.90 23.53 -2.78
C LEU A 196 -7.26 23.39 -4.17
N THR A 197 -5.94 23.52 -4.21
CA THR A 197 -5.17 23.43 -5.46
C THR A 197 -3.92 22.59 -5.27
N LEU A 198 -3.44 22.00 -6.36
CA LEU A 198 -2.18 21.26 -6.34
C LEU A 198 -0.99 22.16 -5.98
N ASP A 199 -0.94 23.38 -6.54
CA ASP A 199 0.19 24.29 -6.32
C ASP A 199 0.19 24.93 -4.93
N GLY A 200 -0.99 25.19 -4.36
CA GLY A 200 -1.10 25.89 -3.06
C GLY A 200 -1.23 24.96 -1.87
N ASP A 201 -1.78 23.77 -2.06
CA ASP A 201 -2.17 22.89 -0.98
C ASP A 201 -1.59 21.45 -1.13
N GLY A 202 -1.11 21.11 -2.31
CA GLY A 202 -0.68 19.74 -2.63
C GLY A 202 -1.86 18.80 -2.79
N VAL A 203 -3.03 19.26 -3.21
CA VAL A 203 -4.22 18.43 -3.40
C VAL A 203 -4.51 18.25 -4.87
N MET A 204 -4.67 17.00 -5.29
CA MET A 204 -5.06 16.61 -6.64
C MET A 204 -6.27 15.67 -6.57
N GLY A 205 -7.26 15.89 -7.41
CA GLY A 205 -8.52 15.14 -7.42
C GLY A 205 -9.68 15.90 -6.78
N ASP A 206 -10.69 15.14 -6.33
CA ASP A 206 -11.88 15.72 -5.70
C ASP A 206 -11.60 16.22 -4.28
N ASP A 207 -12.40 17.17 -3.80
CA ASP A 207 -12.19 17.84 -2.51
C ASP A 207 -12.22 16.83 -1.34
N PRO A 208 -11.18 16.78 -0.49
CA PRO A 208 -11.13 15.88 0.66
C PRO A 208 -12.22 16.11 1.72
N ARG A 209 -12.91 17.27 1.70
CA ARG A 209 -14.05 17.52 2.59
C ARG A 209 -15.24 16.57 2.35
N ASP A 210 -15.32 15.98 1.15
CA ASP A 210 -16.33 14.98 0.78
C ASP A 210 -15.89 13.53 1.14
N ALA A 211 -14.75 13.37 1.82
CA ALA A 211 -14.26 12.08 2.26
C ALA A 211 -15.09 11.50 3.41
N SER A 212 -15.16 10.18 3.45
CA SER A 212 -15.82 9.47 4.54
C SER A 212 -15.28 8.04 4.70
N GLU A 213 -15.37 7.50 5.90
CA GLU A 213 -15.07 6.09 6.19
C GLU A 213 -15.90 5.14 5.33
N GLU A 214 -17.19 5.45 5.12
CA GLU A 214 -18.09 4.66 4.27
C GLU A 214 -17.58 4.60 2.81
N ARG A 215 -17.08 5.71 2.29
CA ARG A 215 -16.47 5.76 0.94
C ARG A 215 -15.21 4.90 0.90
N GLY A 216 -14.33 5.02 1.89
CA GLY A 216 -13.15 4.16 2.02
C GLY A 216 -13.51 2.67 2.05
N ARG A 217 -14.55 2.31 2.79
CA ARG A 217 -15.04 0.92 2.88
C ARG A 217 -15.60 0.39 1.55
N ARG A 218 -16.21 1.24 0.73
CA ARG A 218 -16.69 0.84 -0.61
C ARG A 218 -15.56 0.69 -1.63
N GLN A 219 -14.42 1.32 -1.38
CA GLN A 219 -13.22 1.23 -2.22
C GLN A 219 -12.37 -0.01 -1.90
N LEU A 220 -12.52 -0.59 -0.72
CA LEU A 220 -11.85 -1.80 -0.24
C LEU A 220 -12.63 -3.08 -0.61
#